data_8987ee90539552447237b4213e6ce921
#
_entry.id   8987ee90539552447237b4213e6ce921
#
_cell.length_a   1.000
_cell.length_b   1.000
_cell.length_c   1.000
_cell.angle_alpha   90.00
_cell.angle_beta   90.00
_cell.angle_gamma   90.00
#
_symmetry.space_group_name_H-M   'P 1'
#
loop_
_entity.id
_entity.type
_entity.pdbx_description
1 polymer ?
#
loop_
_entity_poly.entity_id
_entity_poly.type
_entity_poly.pdbx_seq_one_letter_code
_entity_poly.pdbx_strand_id
1 'polypeptide(L)'
;LQPDPAWQQGTLSNGLQWQVLTTPQRPSDRVEIRLLVNTGSLAESTQQSGYSHAIPRIALTQSGGLEAAQARSLWQQGIDPKRPMPPVIVSYDTTLFNLSLPNNRNDLLKEALSYLANATGKLTITPETINHALQSQDMVATWPADTKEGWWRYRLKGSTLLGHDPADPLKQPVEAEKIKDFYQKWYTPDAMTLLVVGNVDARSVVDQINKTFGELKGKRETPAPVPTLSPLRAEAVSIMTDAVRQDRLSIMWDTPWQPIRESAALLRYWRADLAREALFWHVQQALSASNSKDIGLGFDCRVLYLRAQCAINIESPNDKLNSNLNLVARELAKVRDKGLPEEEFNALVAQKKLELQKLFAAYARADTDILMGQRMRSLQNQVVDIAPEQYQKLRQDFLNSLTVEMLNQDLRQQLSNDMALILLQPKGEPEFNMKALQAVWDQIMAPSTAAATTSVATDDVHPEVTDIPPAQ
;
A
#
# COMPACT_ATOMS: atom_id res chain seq x y z
N LEU A 1 9.04 13.78 16.14
CA LEU A 1 9.13 14.07 14.71
C LEU A 1 8.36 15.33 14.37
N GLN A 2 8.92 16.13 13.51
CA GLN A 2 8.25 17.33 13.01
C GLN A 2 7.75 17.06 11.59
N PRO A 3 6.46 17.31 11.30
CA PRO A 3 5.97 17.20 9.93
C PRO A 3 6.77 18.07 8.97
N ASP A 4 6.93 17.62 7.74
CA ASP A 4 7.64 18.36 6.70
C ASP A 4 6.94 19.71 6.44
N PRO A 5 7.58 20.85 6.73
CA PRO A 5 6.96 22.16 6.56
C PRO A 5 6.77 22.56 5.09
N ALA A 6 7.40 21.86 4.15
CA ALA A 6 7.19 22.09 2.72
C ALA A 6 5.76 21.74 2.28
N TRP A 7 5.11 20.80 2.96
CA TRP A 7 3.70 20.51 2.74
C TRP A 7 2.83 21.52 3.48
N GLN A 8 2.15 22.36 2.72
CA GLN A 8 1.16 23.26 3.27
C GLN A 8 -0.18 22.54 3.35
N GLN A 9 -0.90 22.74 4.45
CA GLN A 9 -2.18 22.06 4.66
C GLN A 9 -3.17 22.99 5.35
N GLY A 10 -4.45 22.70 5.13
CA GLY A 10 -5.53 23.42 5.74
C GLY A 10 -6.85 22.70 5.60
N THR A 11 -7.89 23.33 6.15
CA THR A 11 -9.25 22.80 6.14
C THR A 11 -10.19 23.92 5.70
N LEU A 12 -11.04 23.63 4.71
CA LEU A 12 -12.09 24.55 4.28
C LEU A 12 -13.21 24.60 5.34
N SER A 13 -14.06 25.62 5.26
CA SER A 13 -15.17 25.77 6.21
C SER A 13 -16.14 24.59 6.20
N ASN A 14 -16.25 23.88 5.07
CA ASN A 14 -17.10 22.68 4.95
C ASN A 14 -16.41 21.39 5.41
N GLY A 15 -15.17 21.46 5.92
CA GLY A 15 -14.45 20.33 6.44
C GLY A 15 -13.51 19.64 5.46
N LEU A 16 -13.51 20.02 4.18
CA LEU A 16 -12.56 19.44 3.21
C LEU A 16 -11.14 19.80 3.61
N GLN A 17 -10.27 18.78 3.63
CA GLN A 17 -8.85 18.97 3.92
C GLN A 17 -8.06 19.06 2.62
N TRP A 18 -7.10 19.98 2.59
CA TRP A 18 -6.21 20.11 1.44
C TRP A 18 -4.75 20.08 1.87
N GLN A 19 -3.89 19.57 1.00
CA GLN A 19 -2.46 19.49 1.18
C GLN A 19 -1.78 19.85 -0.14
N VAL A 20 -0.84 20.77 -0.11
CA VAL A 20 -0.15 21.28 -1.30
C VAL A 20 1.36 21.25 -1.07
N LEU A 21 2.08 20.61 -1.97
CA LEU A 21 3.54 20.70 -2.04
C LEU A 21 3.92 21.46 -3.31
N THR A 22 4.49 22.64 -3.13
CA THR A 22 5.04 23.42 -4.24
C THR A 22 6.44 22.93 -4.57
N THR A 23 6.67 22.58 -5.83
CA THR A 23 7.97 22.09 -6.29
C THR A 23 8.54 23.07 -7.31
N PRO A 24 9.71 23.67 -7.05
CA PRO A 24 10.26 24.69 -7.99
C PRO A 24 10.74 24.09 -9.31
N GLN A 25 11.51 23.02 -9.27
CA GLN A 25 12.02 22.37 -10.48
C GLN A 25 12.07 20.87 -10.30
N ARG A 26 11.45 20.16 -11.21
CA ARG A 26 11.45 18.70 -11.26
C ARG A 26 11.65 18.23 -12.70
N PRO A 27 11.96 16.96 -12.94
CA PRO A 27 12.21 16.46 -14.29
C PRO A 27 11.09 16.75 -15.29
N SER A 28 9.82 16.79 -14.82
CA SER A 28 8.70 17.19 -15.68
C SER A 28 7.96 18.39 -15.07
N ASP A 29 7.12 19.03 -15.90
CA ASP A 29 6.23 20.11 -15.46
C ASP A 29 4.87 19.58 -14.97
N ARG A 30 4.77 18.30 -14.71
CA ARG A 30 3.50 17.68 -14.35
C ARG A 30 3.02 18.16 -12.98
N VAL A 31 1.70 18.31 -12.88
CA VAL A 31 1.02 18.59 -11.62
C VAL A 31 0.20 17.37 -11.26
N GLU A 32 0.51 16.77 -10.11
CA GLU A 32 -0.20 15.60 -9.61
C GLU A 32 -1.30 16.02 -8.68
N ILE A 33 -2.50 15.48 -8.89
CA ILE A 33 -3.68 15.75 -8.06
C ILE A 33 -4.27 14.43 -7.61
N ARG A 34 -4.55 14.33 -6.33
CA ARG A 34 -5.24 13.17 -5.73
C ARG A 34 -6.39 13.68 -4.88
N LEU A 35 -7.56 13.08 -5.06
CA LEU A 35 -8.70 13.34 -4.21
C LEU A 35 -9.10 12.03 -3.54
N LEU A 36 -8.94 11.98 -2.24
CA LEU A 36 -9.25 10.82 -1.43
C LEU A 36 -10.60 11.03 -0.77
N VAL A 37 -11.54 10.12 -1.02
CA VAL A 37 -12.84 10.09 -0.35
C VAL A 37 -12.80 8.93 0.65
N ASN A 38 -13.10 9.20 1.90
CA ASN A 38 -13.06 8.20 2.97
C ASN A 38 -14.34 7.36 2.98
N THR A 39 -14.55 6.61 1.91
CA THR A 39 -15.63 5.63 1.75
C THR A 39 -15.24 4.61 0.69
N GLY A 40 -15.68 3.38 0.87
CA GLY A 40 -15.46 2.27 -0.04
C GLY A 40 -16.51 1.19 0.14
N SER A 41 -16.23 0.00 -0.36
CA SER A 41 -17.21 -1.09 -0.38
C SER A 41 -17.63 -1.57 1.01
N LEU A 42 -16.83 -1.32 2.05
CA LEU A 42 -17.18 -1.69 3.42
C LEU A 42 -18.41 -0.93 3.93
N ALA A 43 -18.69 0.25 3.39
CA ALA A 43 -19.85 1.05 3.74
C ALA A 43 -21.16 0.51 3.16
N GLU A 44 -21.08 -0.41 2.20
CA GLU A 44 -22.27 -0.97 1.54
C GLU A 44 -22.96 -2.03 2.40
N SER A 45 -24.29 -1.95 2.46
CA SER A 45 -25.08 -3.08 2.93
C SER A 45 -25.12 -4.17 1.86
N THR A 46 -25.70 -5.34 2.19
CA THR A 46 -25.82 -6.44 1.22
C THR A 46 -26.65 -6.05 0.00
N GLN A 47 -27.61 -5.15 0.15
CA GLN A 47 -28.44 -4.65 -0.96
C GLN A 47 -27.75 -3.57 -1.78
N GLN A 48 -26.69 -2.97 -1.26
CA GLN A 48 -25.95 -1.88 -1.90
C GLN A 48 -24.70 -2.34 -2.61
N SER A 49 -24.50 -3.64 -2.76
CA SER A 49 -23.34 -4.21 -3.42
C SER A 49 -23.07 -3.53 -4.78
N GLY A 50 -21.84 -3.12 -5.01
CA GLY A 50 -21.44 -2.48 -6.26
C GLY A 50 -21.61 -0.96 -6.30
N TYR A 51 -22.20 -0.34 -5.30
CA TYR A 51 -22.42 1.12 -5.29
C TYR A 51 -21.10 1.89 -5.30
N SER A 52 -20.13 1.47 -4.51
CA SER A 52 -18.83 2.14 -4.42
C SER A 52 -18.05 2.12 -5.73
N HIS A 53 -18.21 1.06 -6.52
CA HIS A 53 -17.58 0.96 -7.84
C HIS A 53 -18.37 1.72 -8.91
N ALA A 54 -19.68 1.67 -8.86
CA ALA A 54 -20.55 2.30 -9.85
C ALA A 54 -20.49 3.84 -9.82
N ILE A 55 -20.43 4.44 -8.63
CA ILE A 55 -20.40 5.89 -8.48
C ILE A 55 -19.22 6.53 -9.24
N PRO A 56 -17.97 6.06 -9.07
CA PRO A 56 -16.87 6.58 -9.88
C PRO A 56 -17.05 6.34 -11.37
N ARG A 57 -17.65 5.24 -11.79
CA ARG A 57 -17.97 5.02 -13.22
C ARG A 57 -18.89 6.11 -13.75
N ILE A 58 -19.90 6.49 -12.98
CA ILE A 58 -20.80 7.59 -13.33
C ILE A 58 -20.02 8.91 -13.40
N ALA A 59 -19.12 9.13 -12.42
CA ALA A 59 -18.29 10.34 -12.38
C ALA A 59 -17.42 10.47 -13.63
N LEU A 60 -16.83 9.38 -14.11
CA LEU A 60 -15.97 9.40 -15.30
C LEU A 60 -16.73 9.67 -16.60
N THR A 61 -18.04 9.56 -16.60
CA THR A 61 -18.89 9.86 -17.77
C THR A 61 -19.56 11.24 -17.70
N GLN A 62 -19.35 11.98 -16.60
CA GLN A 62 -19.90 13.33 -16.41
C GLN A 62 -18.77 14.35 -16.32
N SER A 63 -18.90 15.45 -17.01
CA SER A 63 -17.82 16.40 -17.17
C SER A 63 -17.84 17.59 -16.20
N GLY A 64 -18.93 17.77 -15.44
CA GLY A 64 -19.00 18.88 -14.49
C GLY A 64 -18.87 20.26 -15.12
N GLY A 65 -19.36 20.44 -16.33
CA GLY A 65 -19.23 21.68 -17.09
C GLY A 65 -18.16 21.62 -18.17
N LEU A 66 -17.33 20.56 -18.21
CA LEU A 66 -16.43 20.29 -19.33
C LEU A 66 -17.18 19.49 -20.38
N GLU A 67 -16.85 19.72 -21.65
CA GLU A 67 -17.27 18.81 -22.69
C GLU A 67 -16.72 17.41 -22.45
N ALA A 68 -17.48 16.37 -22.78
CA ALA A 68 -17.07 15.00 -22.55
C ALA A 68 -15.70 14.68 -23.18
N ALA A 69 -15.41 15.25 -24.35
CA ALA A 69 -14.12 15.08 -25.00
C ALA A 69 -12.98 15.73 -24.21
N GLN A 70 -13.23 16.89 -23.60
CA GLN A 70 -12.23 17.57 -22.76
C GLN A 70 -11.96 16.79 -21.48
N ALA A 71 -13.01 16.30 -20.83
CA ALA A 71 -12.87 15.47 -19.63
C ALA A 71 -12.04 14.21 -19.91
N ARG A 72 -12.34 13.55 -21.04
CA ARG A 72 -11.60 12.37 -21.49
C ARG A 72 -10.13 12.71 -21.77
N SER A 73 -9.90 13.88 -22.39
CA SER A 73 -8.54 14.35 -22.68
C SER A 73 -7.71 14.57 -21.40
N LEU A 74 -8.31 15.08 -20.32
CA LEU A 74 -7.63 15.23 -19.04
C LEU A 74 -7.15 13.88 -18.50
N TRP A 75 -8.01 12.86 -18.58
CA TRP A 75 -7.64 11.52 -18.17
C TRP A 75 -6.53 10.94 -19.04
N GLN A 76 -6.63 11.08 -20.35
CA GLN A 76 -5.64 10.56 -21.28
C GLN A 76 -4.30 11.27 -21.13
N GLN A 77 -4.30 12.58 -20.93
CA GLN A 77 -3.09 13.35 -20.69
C GLN A 77 -2.47 13.04 -19.33
N GLY A 78 -3.30 12.63 -18.38
CA GLY A 78 -2.83 12.24 -17.06
C GLY A 78 -2.22 10.85 -16.99
N ILE A 79 -2.36 10.04 -18.03
CA ILE A 79 -1.80 8.69 -18.05
C ILE A 79 -0.42 8.73 -18.69
N ASP A 80 0.62 8.52 -17.88
CA ASP A 80 1.96 8.26 -18.39
C ASP A 80 2.04 6.79 -18.79
N PRO A 81 2.32 6.47 -20.09
CA PRO A 81 2.44 5.07 -20.52
C PRO A 81 3.47 4.26 -19.76
N LYS A 82 4.48 4.92 -19.19
CA LYS A 82 5.53 4.28 -18.39
C LYS A 82 5.09 4.05 -16.93
N ARG A 83 4.06 4.76 -16.48
CA ARG A 83 3.57 4.71 -15.10
C ARG A 83 2.04 4.80 -15.12
N PRO A 84 1.39 3.77 -15.69
CA PRO A 84 -0.05 3.81 -15.83
C PRO A 84 -0.71 3.87 -14.47
N MET A 85 -1.59 4.85 -14.28
CA MET A 85 -2.39 4.99 -13.09
C MET A 85 -3.86 5.05 -13.48
N PRO A 86 -4.71 4.20 -12.90
CA PRO A 86 -6.15 4.27 -13.18
C PRO A 86 -6.71 5.62 -12.75
N PRO A 87 -7.71 6.15 -13.46
CA PRO A 87 -8.36 7.40 -13.05
C PRO A 87 -8.97 7.32 -11.66
N VAL A 88 -9.50 6.18 -11.27
CA VAL A 88 -10.06 5.96 -9.92
C VAL A 88 -9.69 4.58 -9.43
N ILE A 89 -9.37 4.50 -8.14
CA ILE A 89 -9.13 3.23 -7.45
C ILE A 89 -10.10 3.15 -6.27
N VAL A 90 -10.92 2.11 -6.24
CA VAL A 90 -11.85 1.83 -5.13
C VAL A 90 -11.30 0.68 -4.29
N SER A 91 -11.27 0.89 -3.00
CA SER A 91 -10.92 -0.16 -2.03
C SER A 91 -12.09 -0.39 -1.06
N TYR A 92 -11.82 -1.15 0.00
CA TYR A 92 -12.83 -1.40 1.03
C TYR A 92 -13.20 -0.14 1.81
N ASP A 93 -12.25 0.76 2.01
CA ASP A 93 -12.41 1.93 2.88
C ASP A 93 -12.19 3.27 2.22
N THR A 94 -11.71 3.29 0.98
CA THR A 94 -11.40 4.55 0.30
C THR A 94 -11.75 4.52 -1.19
N THR A 95 -11.98 5.69 -1.74
CA THR A 95 -12.10 5.92 -3.18
C THR A 95 -11.11 7.03 -3.54
N LEU A 96 -10.17 6.73 -4.42
CA LEU A 96 -9.09 7.64 -4.79
C LEU A 96 -9.22 8.04 -6.25
N PHE A 97 -9.40 9.35 -6.49
CA PHE A 97 -9.39 9.95 -7.82
C PHE A 97 -8.00 10.47 -8.13
N ASN A 98 -7.47 10.15 -9.30
CA ASN A 98 -6.12 10.48 -9.74
C ASN A 98 -6.13 11.35 -10.98
N LEU A 99 -5.38 12.44 -10.97
CA LEU A 99 -5.09 13.22 -12.15
C LEU A 99 -3.61 13.55 -12.20
N SER A 100 -3.02 13.48 -13.39
CA SER A 100 -1.66 13.90 -13.64
C SER A 100 -1.67 14.86 -14.83
N LEU A 101 -1.59 16.15 -14.55
CA LEU A 101 -1.68 17.17 -15.58
C LEU A 101 -0.32 17.36 -16.26
N PRO A 102 -0.28 17.55 -17.59
CA PRO A 102 1.00 17.66 -18.32
C PRO A 102 1.78 18.93 -18.03
N ASN A 103 1.13 19.96 -17.47
CA ASN A 103 1.75 21.23 -17.14
C ASN A 103 0.99 21.96 -16.04
N ASN A 104 1.49 23.10 -15.61
CA ASN A 104 0.97 23.89 -14.50
C ASN A 104 0.10 25.09 -14.91
N ARG A 105 -0.47 25.09 -16.12
CA ARG A 105 -1.33 26.20 -16.54
C ARG A 105 -2.53 26.35 -15.61
N ASN A 106 -2.81 27.58 -15.22
CA ASN A 106 -3.90 27.88 -14.30
C ASN A 106 -5.28 27.45 -14.82
N ASP A 107 -5.54 27.62 -16.12
CA ASP A 107 -6.80 27.22 -16.73
C ASP A 107 -7.01 25.70 -16.64
N LEU A 108 -5.96 24.92 -16.92
CA LEU A 108 -6.01 23.46 -16.83
C LEU A 108 -6.23 22.99 -15.38
N LEU A 109 -5.53 23.58 -14.44
CA LEU A 109 -5.69 23.27 -13.02
C LEU A 109 -7.11 23.58 -12.54
N LYS A 110 -7.65 24.74 -12.94
CA LYS A 110 -9.00 25.13 -12.59
C LYS A 110 -10.04 24.13 -13.13
N GLU A 111 -9.90 23.74 -14.40
CA GLU A 111 -10.79 22.77 -15.03
C GLU A 111 -10.71 21.41 -14.34
N ALA A 112 -9.49 20.97 -13.99
CA ALA A 112 -9.28 19.71 -13.29
C ALA A 112 -9.94 19.71 -11.90
N LEU A 113 -9.78 20.79 -11.14
CA LEU A 113 -10.40 20.93 -9.83
C LEU A 113 -11.93 20.99 -9.92
N SER A 114 -12.45 21.71 -10.89
CA SER A 114 -13.91 21.77 -11.14
C SER A 114 -14.47 20.40 -11.49
N TYR A 115 -13.75 19.65 -12.31
CA TYR A 115 -14.13 18.28 -12.67
C TYR A 115 -14.19 17.38 -11.43
N LEU A 116 -13.17 17.41 -10.59
CA LEU A 116 -13.13 16.60 -9.38
C LEU A 116 -14.20 17.01 -8.36
N ALA A 117 -14.46 18.29 -8.21
CA ALA A 117 -15.54 18.77 -7.34
C ALA A 117 -16.91 18.28 -7.81
N ASN A 118 -17.15 18.29 -9.14
CA ASN A 118 -18.37 17.72 -9.70
C ASN A 118 -18.48 16.22 -9.41
N ALA A 119 -17.40 15.49 -9.65
CA ALA A 119 -17.36 14.03 -9.45
C ALA A 119 -17.71 13.64 -8.01
N THR A 120 -17.30 14.42 -7.05
CA THR A 120 -17.40 14.07 -5.64
C THR A 120 -18.54 14.75 -4.89
N GLY A 121 -19.18 15.76 -5.47
CA GLY A 121 -20.24 16.49 -4.79
C GLY A 121 -21.48 16.83 -5.63
N LYS A 122 -21.42 16.70 -6.94
CA LYS A 122 -22.46 17.22 -7.84
C LYS A 122 -22.88 16.27 -8.95
N LEU A 123 -22.74 14.96 -8.77
CA LEU A 123 -23.14 14.00 -9.79
C LEU A 123 -24.66 13.98 -9.97
N THR A 124 -25.08 13.87 -11.22
CA THR A 124 -26.46 13.53 -11.56
C THR A 124 -26.58 12.02 -11.62
N ILE A 125 -27.35 11.45 -10.71
CA ILE A 125 -27.57 10.00 -10.61
C ILE A 125 -29.03 9.71 -10.95
N THR A 126 -29.23 9.20 -12.16
CA THR A 126 -30.54 8.83 -12.70
C THR A 126 -30.39 7.46 -13.37
N PRO A 127 -31.50 6.77 -13.70
CA PRO A 127 -31.39 5.53 -14.47
C PRO A 127 -30.62 5.72 -15.79
N GLU A 128 -30.75 6.85 -16.43
CA GLU A 128 -30.06 7.15 -17.70
C GLU A 128 -28.55 7.31 -17.50
N THR A 129 -28.13 8.06 -16.48
CA THR A 129 -26.70 8.27 -16.23
C THR A 129 -26.01 7.00 -15.75
N ILE A 130 -26.71 6.18 -14.98
CA ILE A 130 -26.22 4.88 -14.55
C ILE A 130 -26.06 3.96 -15.76
N ASN A 131 -27.08 3.86 -16.60
CA ASN A 131 -27.03 3.00 -17.78
C ASN A 131 -25.92 3.43 -18.74
N HIS A 132 -25.74 4.72 -18.96
CA HIS A 132 -24.65 5.25 -19.78
C HIS A 132 -23.29 4.87 -19.21
N ALA A 133 -23.09 4.98 -17.92
CA ALA A 133 -21.85 4.60 -17.25
C ALA A 133 -21.58 3.09 -17.40
N LEU A 134 -22.59 2.25 -17.23
CA LEU A 134 -22.45 0.80 -17.32
C LEU A 134 -22.17 0.31 -18.75
N GLN A 135 -22.59 1.06 -19.76
CA GLN A 135 -22.30 0.77 -21.17
C GLN A 135 -20.92 1.27 -21.60
N SER A 136 -20.31 2.16 -20.83
CA SER A 136 -18.97 2.68 -21.11
C SER A 136 -17.91 1.70 -20.60
N GLN A 137 -16.68 1.82 -21.13
CA GLN A 137 -15.56 1.04 -20.64
C GLN A 137 -15.35 1.32 -19.14
N ASP A 138 -15.19 0.25 -18.38
CA ASP A 138 -14.88 0.39 -16.94
C ASP A 138 -13.41 0.76 -16.77
N MET A 139 -13.17 2.00 -16.34
CA MET A 139 -11.83 2.53 -16.07
C MET A 139 -11.53 2.61 -14.58
N VAL A 140 -12.43 2.10 -13.73
CA VAL A 140 -12.26 2.11 -12.29
C VAL A 140 -11.54 0.84 -11.86
N ALA A 141 -10.37 1.00 -11.27
CA ALA A 141 -9.61 -0.11 -10.70
C ALA A 141 -10.01 -0.34 -9.25
N THR A 142 -9.65 -1.51 -8.74
CA THR A 142 -9.84 -1.86 -7.33
C THR A 142 -8.51 -2.13 -6.67
N TRP A 143 -8.48 -1.94 -5.37
CA TRP A 143 -7.35 -2.38 -4.55
C TRP A 143 -7.87 -3.29 -3.43
N PRO A 144 -7.32 -4.53 -3.27
CA PRO A 144 -6.31 -5.12 -4.16
C PRO A 144 -6.86 -5.37 -5.57
N ALA A 145 -5.94 -5.46 -6.54
CA ALA A 145 -6.31 -5.55 -7.95
C ALA A 145 -7.12 -6.81 -8.27
N ASP A 146 -6.85 -7.90 -7.58
CA ASP A 146 -7.52 -9.18 -7.80
C ASP A 146 -8.19 -9.68 -6.53
N THR A 147 -9.41 -9.22 -6.30
CA THR A 147 -10.19 -9.55 -5.12
C THR A 147 -10.84 -10.94 -5.20
N LYS A 148 -10.81 -11.58 -6.37
CA LYS A 148 -11.44 -12.89 -6.58
C LYS A 148 -10.45 -14.05 -6.49
N GLU A 149 -9.15 -13.76 -6.36
CA GLU A 149 -8.13 -14.78 -6.18
C GLU A 149 -8.32 -15.54 -4.88
N GLY A 150 -8.05 -16.86 -4.93
CA GLY A 150 -8.19 -17.73 -3.77
C GLY A 150 -7.32 -17.31 -2.59
N TRP A 151 -6.12 -16.78 -2.85
CA TRP A 151 -5.26 -16.24 -1.82
C TRP A 151 -5.94 -15.12 -1.05
N TRP A 152 -6.54 -14.14 -1.74
CA TRP A 152 -7.17 -13.01 -1.09
C TRP A 152 -8.39 -13.43 -0.28
N ARG A 153 -9.20 -14.32 -0.82
CA ARG A 153 -10.33 -14.88 -0.10
C ARG A 153 -9.88 -15.62 1.17
N TYR A 154 -8.81 -16.38 1.07
CA TYR A 154 -8.22 -17.03 2.23
C TYR A 154 -7.77 -16.01 3.27
N ARG A 155 -7.09 -14.94 2.82
CA ARG A 155 -6.59 -13.89 3.71
C ARG A 155 -7.72 -13.18 4.46
N LEU A 156 -8.89 -13.05 3.84
CA LEU A 156 -10.04 -12.35 4.42
C LEU A 156 -10.83 -13.16 5.44
N LYS A 157 -10.57 -14.44 5.63
CA LYS A 157 -11.32 -15.24 6.59
C LYS A 157 -11.27 -14.63 7.99
N GLY A 158 -12.46 -14.46 8.60
CA GLY A 158 -12.59 -13.82 9.92
C GLY A 158 -12.48 -12.29 9.90
N SER A 159 -12.33 -11.68 8.75
CA SER A 159 -12.20 -10.24 8.58
C SER A 159 -13.56 -9.59 8.35
N THR A 160 -13.69 -8.31 8.75
CA THR A 160 -14.87 -7.51 8.42
C THR A 160 -14.98 -7.21 6.94
N LEU A 161 -13.90 -7.38 6.19
CA LEU A 161 -13.86 -7.12 4.74
C LEU A 161 -14.55 -8.22 3.93
N LEU A 162 -14.69 -9.41 4.49
CA LEU A 162 -15.30 -10.53 3.79
C LEU A 162 -16.75 -10.21 3.43
N GLY A 163 -17.11 -10.41 2.15
CA GLY A 163 -18.46 -10.10 1.66
C GLY A 163 -18.64 -8.67 1.17
N HIS A 164 -17.58 -7.84 1.17
CA HIS A 164 -17.60 -6.45 0.73
C HIS A 164 -16.63 -6.20 -0.43
N ASP A 165 -16.62 -7.07 -1.42
CA ASP A 165 -15.70 -6.98 -2.55
C ASP A 165 -15.91 -5.68 -3.33
N PRO A 166 -14.89 -4.79 -3.43
CA PRO A 166 -15.02 -3.54 -4.18
C PRO A 166 -15.19 -3.74 -5.69
N ALA A 167 -14.97 -4.95 -6.21
CA ALA A 167 -15.18 -5.28 -7.61
C ALA A 167 -16.55 -5.87 -7.90
N ASP A 168 -17.41 -6.04 -6.91
CA ASP A 168 -18.73 -6.62 -7.12
C ASP A 168 -19.59 -5.73 -8.04
N PRO A 169 -20.34 -6.34 -8.97
CA PRO A 169 -21.26 -5.59 -9.82
C PRO A 169 -22.50 -5.17 -9.04
N LEU A 170 -23.23 -4.23 -9.63
CA LEU A 170 -24.52 -3.82 -9.10
C LEU A 170 -25.50 -4.99 -9.12
N LYS A 171 -26.26 -5.14 -8.04
CA LYS A 171 -27.37 -6.10 -7.97
C LYS A 171 -28.55 -5.56 -8.74
N GLN A 172 -29.26 -6.47 -9.40
CA GLN A 172 -30.48 -6.14 -10.11
C GLN A 172 -31.71 -6.33 -9.22
N PRO A 173 -32.74 -5.51 -9.34
CA PRO A 173 -32.81 -4.32 -10.21
C PRO A 173 -32.00 -3.16 -9.65
N VAL A 174 -31.46 -2.32 -10.55
CA VAL A 174 -30.71 -1.13 -10.16
C VAL A 174 -31.69 -0.03 -9.76
N GLU A 175 -31.52 0.51 -8.57
CA GLU A 175 -32.37 1.54 -8.01
C GLU A 175 -31.59 2.85 -7.89
N ALA A 176 -31.82 3.78 -8.84
CA ALA A 176 -31.06 5.03 -8.93
C ALA A 176 -31.16 5.89 -7.66
N GLU A 177 -32.34 5.97 -7.05
CA GLU A 177 -32.52 6.77 -5.84
C GLU A 177 -31.69 6.24 -4.66
N LYS A 178 -31.53 4.93 -4.55
CA LYS A 178 -30.71 4.32 -3.48
C LYS A 178 -29.23 4.58 -3.70
N ILE A 179 -28.77 4.55 -4.94
CA ILE A 179 -27.38 4.91 -5.27
C ILE A 179 -27.14 6.39 -4.95
N LYS A 180 -28.10 7.25 -5.31
CA LYS A 180 -28.02 8.67 -5.00
C LYS A 180 -27.96 8.93 -3.50
N ASP A 181 -28.77 8.23 -2.71
CA ASP A 181 -28.79 8.33 -1.25
C ASP A 181 -27.44 7.91 -0.65
N PHE A 182 -26.86 6.81 -1.14
CA PHE A 182 -25.55 6.34 -0.75
C PHE A 182 -24.48 7.39 -1.08
N TYR A 183 -24.50 7.96 -2.26
CA TYR A 183 -23.58 9.00 -2.68
C TYR A 183 -23.67 10.21 -1.76
N GLN A 184 -24.86 10.71 -1.50
CA GLN A 184 -25.07 11.87 -0.62
C GLN A 184 -24.67 11.61 0.82
N LYS A 185 -24.86 10.38 1.31
CA LYS A 185 -24.49 10.00 2.67
C LYS A 185 -22.98 9.96 2.87
N TRP A 186 -22.23 9.43 1.90
CA TRP A 186 -20.83 9.10 2.08
C TRP A 186 -19.86 10.07 1.41
N TYR A 187 -20.28 10.75 0.35
CA TYR A 187 -19.43 11.72 -0.35
C TYR A 187 -19.66 13.12 0.22
N THR A 188 -19.27 13.32 1.47
CA THR A 188 -19.37 14.62 2.12
C THR A 188 -18.00 15.29 2.16
N PRO A 189 -17.92 16.64 2.04
CA PRO A 189 -16.62 17.31 1.98
C PRO A 189 -15.73 17.07 3.19
N ASP A 190 -16.29 16.89 4.39
CA ASP A 190 -15.53 16.62 5.59
C ASP A 190 -14.88 15.20 5.59
N ALA A 191 -15.24 14.37 4.63
CA ALA A 191 -14.62 13.05 4.43
C ALA A 191 -13.67 13.03 3.24
N MET A 192 -13.27 14.19 2.74
CA MET A 192 -12.41 14.31 1.55
C MET A 192 -11.09 14.99 1.89
N THR A 193 -10.03 14.51 1.25
CA THR A 193 -8.70 15.14 1.29
C THR A 193 -8.21 15.31 -0.14
N LEU A 194 -7.86 16.56 -0.47
CA LEU A 194 -7.33 16.91 -1.79
C LEU A 194 -5.84 17.22 -1.67
N LEU A 195 -5.02 16.55 -2.50
CA LEU A 195 -3.59 16.73 -2.52
C LEU A 195 -3.13 17.21 -3.89
N VAL A 196 -2.22 18.18 -3.88
CA VAL A 196 -1.63 18.73 -5.11
C VAL A 196 -0.12 18.81 -4.95
N VAL A 197 0.62 18.29 -5.92
CA VAL A 197 2.08 18.39 -5.99
C VAL A 197 2.48 18.91 -7.36
N GLY A 198 3.21 20.01 -7.40
CA GLY A 198 3.70 20.55 -8.66
C GLY A 198 4.29 21.95 -8.50
N ASN A 199 4.81 22.48 -9.61
CA ASN A 199 5.31 23.86 -9.65
C ASN A 199 4.13 24.82 -9.78
N VAL A 200 3.43 25.02 -8.67
CA VAL A 200 2.23 25.84 -8.56
C VAL A 200 2.39 26.80 -7.40
N ASP A 201 1.70 27.93 -7.46
CA ASP A 201 1.63 28.86 -6.33
C ASP A 201 0.57 28.34 -5.35
N ALA A 202 1.00 28.03 -4.12
CA ALA A 202 0.12 27.43 -3.12
C ALA A 202 -1.11 28.29 -2.82
N ARG A 203 -0.93 29.61 -2.70
CA ARG A 203 -2.04 30.53 -2.42
C ARG A 203 -3.08 30.50 -3.55
N SER A 204 -2.61 30.51 -4.78
CA SER A 204 -3.47 30.44 -5.96
C SER A 204 -4.25 29.12 -6.02
N VAL A 205 -3.56 28.01 -5.74
CA VAL A 205 -4.19 26.69 -5.72
C VAL A 205 -5.26 26.61 -4.63
N VAL A 206 -4.96 27.08 -3.43
CA VAL A 206 -5.91 27.07 -2.32
C VAL A 206 -7.14 27.93 -2.65
N ASP A 207 -6.95 29.08 -3.29
CA ASP A 207 -8.06 29.91 -3.75
C ASP A 207 -8.95 29.14 -4.75
N GLN A 208 -8.34 28.44 -5.69
CA GLN A 208 -9.08 27.60 -6.67
C GLN A 208 -9.80 26.44 -5.96
N ILE A 209 -9.16 25.81 -4.98
CA ILE A 209 -9.80 24.74 -4.20
C ILE A 209 -11.04 25.29 -3.49
N ASN A 210 -10.92 26.47 -2.88
CA ASN A 210 -12.04 27.08 -2.18
C ASN A 210 -13.19 27.44 -3.13
N LYS A 211 -12.87 27.94 -4.31
CA LYS A 211 -13.89 28.30 -5.31
C LYS A 211 -14.62 27.09 -5.89
N THR A 212 -13.99 25.93 -5.92
CA THR A 212 -14.58 24.70 -6.49
C THR A 212 -15.20 23.82 -5.42
N PHE A 213 -14.39 23.39 -4.45
CA PHE A 213 -14.82 22.46 -3.40
C PHE A 213 -15.52 23.16 -2.25
N GLY A 214 -15.28 24.47 -2.05
CA GLY A 214 -15.92 25.21 -0.98
C GLY A 214 -17.44 25.29 -1.08
N GLU A 215 -17.98 25.07 -2.27
CA GLU A 215 -19.42 25.06 -2.53
C GLU A 215 -20.08 23.71 -2.15
N LEU A 216 -19.30 22.68 -1.97
CA LEU A 216 -19.84 21.37 -1.64
C LEU A 216 -20.48 21.38 -0.25
N LYS A 217 -21.64 20.74 -0.14
CA LYS A 217 -22.43 20.68 1.07
C LYS A 217 -22.52 19.25 1.57
N GLY A 218 -22.89 19.12 2.83
CA GLY A 218 -23.05 17.84 3.49
C GLY A 218 -22.06 17.67 4.63
N LYS A 219 -22.47 16.87 5.59
CA LYS A 219 -21.65 16.55 6.74
C LYS A 219 -21.76 15.06 7.01
N ARG A 220 -20.65 14.41 7.27
CA ARG A 220 -20.65 13.00 7.63
C ARG A 220 -21.30 12.81 9.00
N GLU A 221 -22.44 12.15 9.01
CA GLU A 221 -23.19 11.87 10.25
C GLU A 221 -22.84 10.50 10.82
N THR A 222 -22.53 9.56 9.96
CA THR A 222 -22.15 8.20 10.36
C THR A 222 -20.67 8.00 10.14
N PRO A 223 -19.90 7.59 11.15
CA PRO A 223 -18.49 7.28 10.95
C PRO A 223 -18.32 6.18 9.90
N ALA A 224 -17.27 6.31 9.09
CA ALA A 224 -16.93 5.25 8.14
C ALA A 224 -16.61 3.96 8.89
N PRO A 225 -17.08 2.81 8.38
CA PRO A 225 -16.70 1.53 8.98
C PRO A 225 -15.18 1.35 8.97
N VAL A 226 -14.64 0.83 10.06
CA VAL A 226 -13.20 0.59 10.19
C VAL A 226 -12.88 -0.78 9.61
N PRO A 227 -12.01 -0.88 8.60
CA PRO A 227 -11.60 -2.17 8.08
C PRO A 227 -10.74 -2.90 9.10
N THR A 228 -11.05 -4.16 9.36
CA THR A 228 -10.24 -5.01 10.22
C THR A 228 -9.87 -6.27 9.48
N LEU A 229 -8.59 -6.58 9.49
CA LEU A 229 -8.04 -7.78 8.89
C LEU A 229 -7.58 -8.71 10.01
N SER A 230 -8.05 -9.97 9.99
CA SER A 230 -7.66 -10.94 11.00
C SER A 230 -6.18 -11.29 10.88
N PRO A 231 -5.50 -11.59 12.01
CA PRO A 231 -4.14 -12.10 11.95
C PRO A 231 -4.05 -13.37 11.10
N LEU A 232 -2.91 -13.54 10.43
CA LEU A 232 -2.61 -14.78 9.71
C LEU A 232 -2.56 -15.95 10.69
N ARG A 233 -3.11 -17.08 10.28
CA ARG A 233 -3.04 -18.32 11.06
C ARG A 233 -1.73 -19.04 10.77
N ALA A 234 -1.12 -19.60 11.81
CA ALA A 234 0.09 -20.41 11.69
C ALA A 234 -0.27 -21.80 11.18
N GLU A 235 -0.61 -21.90 9.92
CA GLU A 235 -1.02 -23.16 9.28
C GLU A 235 -0.40 -23.27 7.89
N ALA A 236 -0.40 -24.47 7.35
CA ALA A 236 0.09 -24.75 6.00
C ALA A 236 -1.09 -25.08 5.10
N VAL A 237 -1.28 -24.29 4.04
CA VAL A 237 -2.40 -24.46 3.12
C VAL A 237 -1.93 -24.39 1.67
N SER A 238 -2.59 -25.14 0.81
CA SER A 238 -2.40 -25.09 -0.64
C SER A 238 -3.62 -24.42 -1.27
N ILE A 239 -3.35 -23.52 -2.21
CA ILE A 239 -4.38 -22.78 -2.95
C ILE A 239 -4.10 -22.97 -4.44
N MET A 240 -5.06 -23.53 -5.15
CA MET A 240 -4.98 -23.70 -6.61
C MET A 240 -5.33 -22.37 -7.28
N THR A 241 -4.51 -21.97 -8.27
CA THR A 241 -4.70 -20.70 -8.95
C THR A 241 -4.11 -20.72 -10.35
N ASP A 242 -4.67 -19.90 -11.24
CA ASP A 242 -4.10 -19.64 -12.56
C ASP A 242 -3.00 -18.58 -12.54
N ALA A 243 -2.77 -17.94 -11.40
CA ALA A 243 -1.83 -16.82 -11.27
C ALA A 243 -0.37 -17.26 -11.29
N VAL A 244 -0.08 -18.53 -11.07
CA VAL A 244 1.30 -19.06 -11.04
C VAL A 244 1.46 -20.16 -12.09
N ARG A 245 2.68 -20.26 -12.64
CA ARG A 245 3.05 -21.30 -13.62
C ARG A 245 3.75 -22.47 -12.96
N GLN A 246 4.37 -22.24 -11.82
CA GLN A 246 4.95 -23.28 -10.98
C GLN A 246 4.61 -22.99 -9.52
N ASP A 247 4.89 -23.94 -8.64
CA ASP A 247 4.59 -23.77 -7.23
C ASP A 247 5.32 -22.57 -6.64
N ARG A 248 4.58 -21.78 -5.86
CA ARG A 248 5.12 -20.66 -5.13
C ARG A 248 4.74 -20.77 -3.66
N LEU A 249 5.73 -21.05 -2.84
CA LEU A 249 5.56 -21.15 -1.39
C LEU A 249 5.91 -19.83 -0.74
N SER A 250 5.00 -19.30 0.07
CA SER A 250 5.25 -18.10 0.88
C SER A 250 5.38 -18.50 2.35
N ILE A 251 6.51 -18.19 2.95
CA ILE A 251 6.71 -18.23 4.40
C ILE A 251 6.30 -16.85 4.89
N MET A 252 5.15 -16.77 5.53
CA MET A 252 4.46 -15.50 5.76
C MET A 252 4.16 -15.28 7.23
N TRP A 253 4.36 -14.05 7.69
CA TRP A 253 3.98 -13.63 9.04
C TRP A 253 3.39 -12.24 9.01
N ASP A 254 2.57 -11.92 9.99
CA ASP A 254 2.04 -10.58 10.15
C ASP A 254 2.02 -10.15 11.61
N THR A 255 2.05 -8.86 11.79
CA THR A 255 2.01 -8.21 13.10
C THR A 255 1.11 -6.99 13.00
N PRO A 256 0.52 -6.51 14.11
CA PRO A 256 -0.21 -5.25 14.07
C PRO A 256 0.69 -4.11 13.60
N TRP A 257 0.14 -3.25 12.75
CA TRP A 257 0.83 -2.02 12.36
C TRP A 257 0.54 -0.91 13.36
N GLN A 258 1.59 -0.22 13.81
CA GLN A 258 1.46 0.94 14.68
C GLN A 258 1.75 2.22 13.89
N PRO A 259 0.92 3.26 13.99
CA PRO A 259 1.24 4.56 13.40
C PRO A 259 2.59 5.08 13.86
N ILE A 260 3.33 5.73 12.97
CA ILE A 260 4.65 6.30 13.26
C ILE A 260 4.52 7.81 13.34
N ARG A 261 4.56 8.35 14.58
CA ARG A 261 4.42 9.78 14.85
C ARG A 261 5.58 10.33 15.67
N GLU A 262 6.37 9.46 16.27
CA GLU A 262 7.47 9.82 17.15
C GLU A 262 8.76 9.15 16.70
N SER A 263 9.89 9.77 17.03
CA SER A 263 11.20 9.26 16.63
C SER A 263 11.49 7.87 17.17
N ALA A 264 11.05 7.55 18.39
CA ALA A 264 11.26 6.22 18.96
C ALA A 264 10.57 5.12 18.10
N ALA A 265 9.35 5.38 17.66
CA ALA A 265 8.63 4.45 16.78
C ALA A 265 9.32 4.32 15.42
N LEU A 266 9.83 5.42 14.86
CA LEU A 266 10.55 5.40 13.60
C LEU A 266 11.84 4.59 13.69
N LEU A 267 12.61 4.76 14.76
CA LEU A 267 13.84 4.01 14.98
C LEU A 267 13.58 2.51 15.15
N ARG A 268 12.54 2.14 15.88
CA ARG A 268 12.13 0.73 15.99
C ARG A 268 11.75 0.16 14.63
N TYR A 269 10.99 0.91 13.84
CA TYR A 269 10.64 0.50 12.50
C TYR A 269 11.89 0.29 11.63
N TRP A 270 12.83 1.24 11.64
CA TRP A 270 14.08 1.11 10.86
C TRP A 270 14.90 -0.09 11.25
N ARG A 271 14.97 -0.40 12.55
CA ARG A 271 15.68 -1.60 13.01
C ARG A 271 15.01 -2.87 12.48
N ALA A 272 13.71 -2.97 12.62
CA ALA A 272 12.95 -4.12 12.12
C ALA A 272 13.07 -4.27 10.60
N ASP A 273 12.96 -3.18 9.87
CA ASP A 273 13.07 -3.15 8.42
C ASP A 273 14.46 -3.60 7.96
N LEU A 274 15.50 -3.08 8.59
CA LEU A 274 16.87 -3.45 8.27
C LEU A 274 17.16 -4.92 8.64
N ALA A 275 16.60 -5.40 9.74
CA ALA A 275 16.72 -6.81 10.14
C ALA A 275 16.11 -7.74 9.07
N ARG A 276 14.94 -7.40 8.54
CA ARG A 276 14.30 -8.19 7.48
C ARG A 276 15.11 -8.17 6.20
N GLU A 277 15.64 -7.03 5.82
CA GLU A 277 16.50 -6.89 4.65
C GLU A 277 17.77 -7.74 4.81
N ALA A 278 18.39 -7.67 5.97
CA ALA A 278 19.57 -8.47 6.30
C ALA A 278 19.28 -9.97 6.23
N LEU A 279 18.15 -10.39 6.77
CA LEU A 279 17.73 -11.79 6.76
C LEU A 279 17.56 -12.32 5.36
N PHE A 280 16.82 -11.60 4.52
CA PHE A 280 16.59 -12.02 3.14
C PHE A 280 17.86 -12.03 2.31
N TRP A 281 18.69 -11.01 2.45
CA TRP A 281 19.97 -10.93 1.75
C TRP A 281 20.91 -12.09 2.16
N HIS A 282 20.94 -12.42 3.45
CA HIS A 282 21.70 -13.55 3.94
C HIS A 282 21.27 -14.87 3.28
N VAL A 283 19.97 -15.14 3.27
CA VAL A 283 19.40 -16.34 2.65
C VAL A 283 19.72 -16.38 1.16
N GLN A 284 19.56 -15.27 0.48
CA GLN A 284 19.82 -15.16 -0.96
C GLN A 284 21.28 -15.46 -1.28
N GLN A 285 22.21 -14.92 -0.52
CA GLN A 285 23.64 -15.18 -0.71
C GLN A 285 24.01 -16.63 -0.42
N ALA A 286 23.48 -17.19 0.64
CA ALA A 286 23.75 -18.57 1.02
C ALA A 286 23.30 -19.56 -0.08
N LEU A 287 22.12 -19.32 -0.66
CA LEU A 287 21.61 -20.16 -1.73
C LEU A 287 22.36 -19.96 -3.05
N SER A 288 22.82 -18.74 -3.33
CA SER A 288 23.67 -18.48 -4.50
C SER A 288 25.01 -19.20 -4.37
N ALA A 289 25.61 -19.20 -3.19
CA ALA A 289 26.88 -19.89 -2.93
C ALA A 289 26.76 -21.42 -3.06
N SER A 290 25.58 -21.98 -2.78
CA SER A 290 25.34 -23.43 -2.90
C SER A 290 25.00 -23.90 -4.31
N ASN A 291 24.98 -23.01 -5.32
CA ASN A 291 24.61 -23.31 -6.71
C ASN A 291 23.21 -23.93 -6.86
N SER A 292 22.28 -23.54 -6.02
CA SER A 292 20.90 -24.01 -6.11
C SER A 292 20.24 -23.41 -7.34
N LYS A 293 19.95 -24.22 -8.36
CA LYS A 293 19.49 -23.75 -9.69
C LYS A 293 17.97 -23.74 -9.83
N ASP A 294 17.26 -24.53 -9.04
CA ASP A 294 15.82 -24.73 -9.20
C ASP A 294 15.04 -24.05 -8.08
N ILE A 295 15.47 -22.86 -7.69
CA ILE A 295 14.83 -22.08 -6.66
C ILE A 295 14.87 -20.60 -7.04
N GLY A 296 13.70 -19.97 -7.03
CA GLY A 296 13.60 -18.52 -7.11
C GLY A 296 13.22 -17.96 -5.75
N LEU A 297 13.90 -16.91 -5.30
CA LEU A 297 13.60 -16.25 -4.02
C LEU A 297 13.07 -14.86 -4.25
N GLY A 298 12.05 -14.48 -3.49
CA GLY A 298 11.53 -13.14 -3.41
C GLY A 298 11.21 -12.78 -1.97
N PHE A 299 11.07 -11.49 -1.72
CA PHE A 299 10.72 -10.98 -0.41
C PHE A 299 9.84 -9.76 -0.59
N ASP A 300 8.75 -9.66 0.17
CA ASP A 300 7.92 -8.48 0.18
C ASP A 300 7.30 -8.26 1.55
N CYS A 301 7.13 -7.00 1.89
CA CYS A 301 6.38 -6.56 3.07
C CYS A 301 5.39 -5.50 2.63
N ARG A 302 4.23 -5.50 3.27
CA ARG A 302 3.21 -4.47 3.01
C ARG A 302 2.34 -4.25 4.24
N VAL A 303 1.79 -3.06 4.32
CA VAL A 303 0.75 -2.77 5.30
C VAL A 303 -0.60 -2.98 4.66
N LEU A 304 -1.42 -3.81 5.31
CA LEU A 304 -2.77 -4.16 4.87
C LEU A 304 -3.73 -3.90 6.04
N TYR A 305 -4.49 -2.82 5.96
CA TYR A 305 -5.54 -2.51 6.98
C TYR A 305 -5.02 -2.64 8.41
N LEU A 306 -3.94 -1.93 8.71
CA LEU A 306 -3.27 -1.90 10.01
C LEU A 306 -2.64 -3.24 10.43
N ARG A 307 -2.37 -4.12 9.46
CA ARG A 307 -1.52 -5.31 9.64
C ARG A 307 -0.26 -5.15 8.80
N ALA A 308 0.89 -5.37 9.40
CA ALA A 308 2.16 -5.44 8.69
C ALA A 308 2.43 -6.91 8.33
N GLN A 309 2.48 -7.21 7.04
CA GLN A 309 2.60 -8.57 6.52
C GLN A 309 3.86 -8.71 5.69
N CYS A 310 4.68 -9.71 6.01
CA CYS A 310 5.90 -10.00 5.26
C CYS A 310 5.89 -11.45 4.78
N ALA A 311 6.56 -11.69 3.66
CA ALA A 311 6.70 -13.02 3.12
C ALA A 311 8.07 -13.22 2.47
N ILE A 312 8.66 -14.39 2.71
CA ILE A 312 9.74 -14.94 1.90
C ILE A 312 9.07 -15.88 0.91
N ASN A 313 9.22 -15.59 -0.38
CA ASN A 313 8.59 -16.36 -1.45
C ASN A 313 9.61 -17.29 -2.09
N ILE A 314 9.23 -18.55 -2.25
CA ILE A 314 10.07 -19.60 -2.85
C ILE A 314 9.35 -20.12 -4.07
N GLU A 315 9.90 -19.88 -5.26
CA GLU A 315 9.42 -20.51 -6.49
C GLU A 315 10.22 -21.78 -6.73
N SER A 316 9.54 -22.88 -6.96
CA SER A 316 10.16 -24.20 -6.98
C SER A 316 9.38 -25.18 -7.87
N PRO A 317 10.09 -26.10 -8.56
CA PRO A 317 9.42 -27.28 -9.08
C PRO A 317 8.76 -28.06 -7.96
N ASN A 318 7.61 -28.67 -8.25
CA ASN A 318 6.81 -29.38 -7.25
C ASN A 318 7.61 -30.49 -6.53
N ASP A 319 8.41 -31.26 -7.26
CA ASP A 319 9.21 -32.37 -6.73
C ASP A 319 10.37 -31.89 -5.84
N LYS A 320 10.72 -30.61 -5.89
CA LYS A 320 11.84 -30.03 -5.11
C LYS A 320 11.37 -29.12 -3.98
N LEU A 321 10.09 -29.03 -3.77
CA LEU A 321 9.52 -28.06 -2.83
C LEU A 321 9.96 -28.33 -1.40
N ASN A 322 9.93 -29.59 -0.94
CA ASN A 322 10.39 -29.96 0.40
C ASN A 322 11.89 -29.66 0.59
N SER A 323 12.72 -29.99 -0.39
CA SER A 323 14.17 -29.76 -0.29
C SER A 323 14.50 -28.27 -0.35
N ASN A 324 13.77 -27.50 -1.17
CA ASN A 324 13.99 -26.07 -1.26
C ASN A 324 13.53 -25.34 0.02
N LEU A 325 12.42 -25.75 0.62
CA LEU A 325 12.02 -25.23 1.92
C LEU A 325 13.06 -25.57 2.99
N ASN A 326 13.60 -26.78 2.96
CA ASN A 326 14.65 -27.21 3.88
C ASN A 326 15.88 -26.29 3.80
N LEU A 327 16.35 -25.96 2.61
CA LEU A 327 17.48 -25.06 2.41
C LEU A 327 17.23 -23.69 3.02
N VAL A 328 16.08 -23.10 2.73
CA VAL A 328 15.74 -21.77 3.25
C VAL A 328 15.57 -21.80 4.78
N ALA A 329 14.83 -22.78 5.29
CA ALA A 329 14.57 -22.89 6.72
C ALA A 329 15.87 -23.08 7.52
N ARG A 330 16.81 -23.85 7.01
CA ARG A 330 18.12 -24.05 7.67
C ARG A 330 18.88 -22.73 7.79
N GLU A 331 18.89 -21.90 6.76
CA GLU A 331 19.56 -20.61 6.82
C GLU A 331 18.86 -19.65 7.80
N LEU A 332 17.54 -19.69 7.87
CA LEU A 332 16.78 -18.92 8.86
C LEU A 332 17.12 -19.36 10.29
N ALA A 333 17.19 -20.66 10.53
CA ALA A 333 17.55 -21.22 11.83
C ALA A 333 18.99 -20.86 12.24
N LYS A 334 19.93 -20.86 11.29
CA LYS A 334 21.31 -20.43 11.55
C LYS A 334 21.38 -18.98 12.02
N VAL A 335 20.68 -18.09 11.36
CA VAL A 335 20.67 -16.67 11.73
C VAL A 335 20.02 -16.49 13.10
N ARG A 336 18.93 -17.20 13.37
CA ARG A 336 18.29 -17.18 14.68
C ARG A 336 19.26 -17.59 15.80
N ASP A 337 19.97 -18.70 15.58
CA ASP A 337 20.80 -19.31 16.61
C ASP A 337 22.18 -18.65 16.77
N LYS A 338 22.78 -18.23 15.65
CA LYS A 338 24.17 -17.72 15.63
C LYS A 338 24.26 -16.22 15.32
N GLY A 339 23.16 -15.61 14.90
CA GLY A 339 23.17 -14.22 14.46
C GLY A 339 23.69 -14.06 13.03
N LEU A 340 23.60 -12.83 12.55
CA LEU A 340 24.11 -12.44 11.25
C LEU A 340 25.65 -12.40 11.29
N PRO A 341 26.34 -12.92 10.26
CA PRO A 341 27.78 -12.74 10.18
C PRO A 341 28.15 -11.26 10.21
N GLU A 342 29.18 -10.93 10.98
CA GLU A 342 29.59 -9.53 11.18
C GLU A 342 29.98 -8.86 9.86
N GLU A 343 30.58 -9.61 8.92
CA GLU A 343 30.93 -9.10 7.60
C GLU A 343 29.70 -8.66 6.82
N GLU A 344 28.64 -9.45 6.89
CA GLU A 344 27.36 -9.10 6.21
C GLU A 344 26.72 -7.87 6.84
N PHE A 345 26.77 -7.77 8.17
CA PHE A 345 26.30 -6.60 8.88
C PHE A 345 27.06 -5.34 8.45
N ASN A 346 28.38 -5.40 8.44
CA ASN A 346 29.22 -4.26 8.06
C ASN A 346 28.97 -3.84 6.61
N ALA A 347 28.81 -4.80 5.71
CA ALA A 347 28.52 -4.51 4.29
C ALA A 347 27.14 -3.83 4.14
N LEU A 348 26.13 -4.29 4.88
CA LEU A 348 24.80 -3.72 4.83
C LEU A 348 24.79 -2.28 5.35
N VAL A 349 25.44 -2.02 6.48
CA VAL A 349 25.53 -0.66 7.05
C VAL A 349 26.27 0.27 6.09
N ALA A 350 27.36 -0.20 5.49
CA ALA A 350 28.13 0.58 4.53
C ALA A 350 27.26 0.95 3.31
N GLN A 351 26.47 0.01 2.80
CA GLN A 351 25.56 0.26 1.70
C GLN A 351 24.51 1.32 2.08
N LYS A 352 23.94 1.22 3.28
CA LYS A 352 22.94 2.18 3.76
C LYS A 352 23.51 3.58 3.95
N LYS A 353 24.77 3.67 4.39
CA LYS A 353 25.47 4.96 4.49
C LYS A 353 25.72 5.59 3.10
N LEU A 354 26.06 4.78 2.10
CA LEU A 354 26.20 5.25 0.73
C LEU A 354 24.88 5.77 0.15
N GLU A 355 23.79 5.04 0.40
CA GLU A 355 22.45 5.48 0.00
C GLU A 355 22.11 6.82 0.64
N LEU A 356 22.43 6.99 1.92
CA LEU A 356 22.18 8.24 2.64
C LEU A 356 22.98 9.42 2.06
N GLN A 357 24.20 9.20 1.63
CA GLN A 357 25.01 10.23 0.98
C GLN A 357 24.38 10.75 -0.31
N LYS A 358 23.57 9.94 -0.98
CA LYS A 358 22.90 10.28 -2.23
C LYS A 358 21.50 10.87 -2.02
N LEU A 359 21.07 11.01 -0.77
CA LEU A 359 19.70 11.37 -0.41
C LEU A 359 19.23 12.66 -1.12
N PHE A 360 19.98 13.75 -0.97
CA PHE A 360 19.53 15.04 -1.49
C PHE A 360 19.57 15.09 -3.02
N ALA A 361 20.55 14.42 -3.63
CA ALA A 361 20.61 14.30 -5.09
C ALA A 361 19.45 13.48 -5.62
N ALA A 362 19.11 12.38 -4.97
CA ALA A 362 17.97 11.55 -5.34
C ALA A 362 16.65 12.32 -5.16
N TYR A 363 16.50 13.04 -4.07
CA TYR A 363 15.32 13.85 -3.81
C TYR A 363 15.14 14.95 -4.86
N ALA A 364 16.23 15.60 -5.27
CA ALA A 364 16.18 16.64 -6.30
C ALA A 364 15.77 16.10 -7.67
N ARG A 365 16.03 14.82 -7.96
CA ARG A 365 15.63 14.16 -9.21
C ARG A 365 14.25 13.52 -9.16
N ALA A 366 13.64 13.40 -7.97
CA ALA A 366 12.32 12.80 -7.84
C ALA A 366 11.28 13.67 -8.53
N ASP A 367 10.56 13.10 -9.47
CA ASP A 367 9.48 13.81 -10.15
C ASP A 367 8.26 13.94 -9.26
N THR A 368 7.29 14.75 -9.68
CA THR A 368 6.09 15.06 -8.91
C THR A 368 5.28 13.81 -8.56
N ASP A 369 5.21 12.82 -9.45
CA ASP A 369 4.50 11.56 -9.19
C ASP A 369 5.17 10.74 -8.08
N ILE A 370 6.50 10.76 -7.99
CA ILE A 370 7.23 10.09 -6.92
C ILE A 370 6.92 10.75 -5.58
N LEU A 371 6.95 12.08 -5.53
CA LEU A 371 6.65 12.84 -4.32
C LEU A 371 5.19 12.62 -3.85
N MET A 372 4.26 12.63 -4.81
CA MET A 372 2.86 12.35 -4.50
C MET A 372 2.68 10.92 -3.98
N GLY A 373 3.32 9.95 -4.62
CA GLY A 373 3.26 8.53 -4.19
C GLY A 373 3.79 8.33 -2.77
N GLN A 374 4.88 9.01 -2.42
CA GLN A 374 5.42 8.97 -1.06
C GLN A 374 4.40 9.52 -0.04
N ARG A 375 3.78 10.65 -0.35
CA ARG A 375 2.77 11.26 0.53
C ARG A 375 1.57 10.34 0.71
N MET A 376 1.09 9.74 -0.37
CA MET A 376 -0.05 8.83 -0.33
C MET A 376 0.25 7.60 0.54
N ARG A 377 1.44 7.03 0.44
CA ARG A 377 1.83 5.89 1.30
C ARG A 377 1.90 6.30 2.76
N SER A 378 2.45 7.47 3.04
CA SER A 378 2.53 7.99 4.41
C SER A 378 1.15 8.18 5.01
N LEU A 379 0.22 8.74 4.26
CA LEU A 379 -1.18 8.89 4.71
C LEU A 379 -1.84 7.53 4.94
N GLN A 380 -1.69 6.61 4.00
CA GLN A 380 -2.28 5.28 4.10
C GLN A 380 -1.75 4.52 5.31
N ASN A 381 -0.46 4.62 5.58
CA ASN A 381 0.21 3.89 6.65
C ASN A 381 0.27 4.66 7.96
N GLN A 382 -0.28 5.86 8.01
CA GLN A 382 -0.27 6.73 9.18
C GLN A 382 1.15 7.00 9.70
N VAL A 383 2.01 7.38 8.77
CA VAL A 383 3.40 7.76 9.05
C VAL A 383 3.57 9.26 8.85
N VAL A 384 4.19 9.93 9.79
CA VAL A 384 4.50 11.35 9.63
C VAL A 384 5.58 11.51 8.57
N ASP A 385 5.30 12.30 7.54
CA ASP A 385 6.32 12.73 6.60
C ASP A 385 7.23 13.76 7.25
N ILE A 386 8.53 13.55 7.14
CA ILE A 386 9.53 14.46 7.66
C ILE A 386 10.36 15.02 6.51
N ALA A 387 10.93 16.21 6.72
CA ALA A 387 11.78 16.84 5.73
C ALA A 387 13.04 15.98 5.47
N PRO A 388 13.60 16.03 4.24
CA PRO A 388 14.85 15.31 3.94
C PRO A 388 15.98 15.61 4.92
N GLU A 389 16.09 16.85 5.41
CA GLU A 389 17.10 17.26 6.38
C GLU A 389 16.92 16.55 7.73
N GLN A 390 15.71 16.42 8.20
CA GLN A 390 15.42 15.69 9.43
C GLN A 390 15.67 14.20 9.27
N TYR A 391 15.23 13.64 8.12
CA TYR A 391 15.49 12.25 7.78
C TYR A 391 17.00 11.95 7.75
N GLN A 392 17.77 12.79 7.09
CA GLN A 392 19.21 12.61 6.97
C GLN A 392 19.88 12.56 8.34
N LYS A 393 19.53 13.48 9.22
CA LYS A 393 20.11 13.53 10.57
C LYS A 393 19.73 12.30 11.39
N LEU A 394 18.45 11.95 11.43
CA LEU A 394 17.96 10.79 12.19
C LEU A 394 18.57 9.49 11.65
N ARG A 395 18.63 9.34 10.34
CA ARG A 395 19.16 8.14 9.68
C ARG A 395 20.67 8.01 9.92
N GLN A 396 21.40 9.12 9.84
CA GLN A 396 22.84 9.13 10.11
C GLN A 396 23.13 8.68 11.54
N ASP A 397 22.42 9.23 12.52
CA ASP A 397 22.57 8.87 13.93
C ASP A 397 22.21 7.41 14.15
N PHE A 398 21.13 6.93 13.51
CA PHE A 398 20.70 5.55 13.56
C PHE A 398 21.79 4.60 13.06
N LEU A 399 22.33 4.87 11.87
CA LEU A 399 23.35 4.01 11.27
C LEU A 399 24.66 4.03 12.07
N ASN A 400 25.02 5.17 12.66
CA ASN A 400 26.22 5.30 13.47
C ASN A 400 26.12 4.56 14.81
N SER A 401 24.92 4.45 15.37
CA SER A 401 24.71 3.81 16.66
C SER A 401 24.34 2.33 16.56
N LEU A 402 24.04 1.84 15.37
CA LEU A 402 23.60 0.46 15.16
C LEU A 402 24.74 -0.54 15.40
N THR A 403 24.45 -1.60 16.14
CA THR A 403 25.37 -2.70 16.39
C THR A 403 24.80 -4.00 15.85
N VAL A 404 25.69 -4.99 15.60
CA VAL A 404 25.25 -6.31 15.14
C VAL A 404 24.38 -7.00 16.19
N GLU A 405 24.65 -6.78 17.47
CA GLU A 405 23.85 -7.34 18.56
C GLU A 405 22.42 -6.82 18.56
N MET A 406 22.26 -5.51 18.32
CA MET A 406 20.94 -4.90 18.21
C MET A 406 20.15 -5.50 17.03
N LEU A 407 20.81 -5.65 15.89
CA LEU A 407 20.18 -6.21 14.71
C LEU A 407 19.83 -7.69 14.92
N ASN A 408 20.70 -8.45 15.57
CA ASN A 408 20.45 -9.86 15.89
C ASN A 408 19.25 -10.03 16.83
N GLN A 409 19.03 -9.11 17.74
CA GLN A 409 17.82 -9.07 18.57
C GLN A 409 16.56 -8.97 17.70
N ASP A 410 16.58 -8.04 16.76
CA ASP A 410 15.44 -7.83 15.87
C ASP A 410 15.23 -9.03 14.92
N LEU A 411 16.30 -9.65 14.47
CA LEU A 411 16.23 -10.88 13.66
C LEU A 411 15.55 -12.01 14.43
N ARG A 412 15.96 -12.23 15.67
CA ARG A 412 15.35 -13.26 16.51
C ARG A 412 13.88 -12.98 16.76
N GLN A 413 13.54 -11.72 16.97
CA GLN A 413 12.14 -11.32 17.15
C GLN A 413 11.30 -11.60 15.91
N GLN A 414 11.81 -11.27 14.72
CA GLN A 414 11.13 -11.59 13.47
C GLN A 414 10.89 -13.09 13.31
N LEU A 415 11.91 -13.89 13.61
CA LEU A 415 11.86 -15.35 13.47
C LEU A 415 11.07 -16.04 14.59
N SER A 416 10.69 -15.31 15.64
CA SER A 416 9.84 -15.82 16.72
C SER A 416 8.34 -15.76 16.39
N ASN A 417 7.95 -15.06 15.32
CA ASN A 417 6.57 -15.00 14.90
C ASN A 417 6.08 -16.37 14.41
N ASP A 418 4.80 -16.65 14.63
CA ASP A 418 4.16 -17.79 14.02
C ASP A 418 4.12 -17.60 12.49
N MET A 419 4.62 -18.60 11.77
CA MET A 419 4.70 -18.53 10.32
C MET A 419 3.58 -19.34 9.66
N ALA A 420 2.93 -18.74 8.68
CA ALA A 420 2.03 -19.43 7.79
C ALA A 420 2.81 -19.91 6.57
N LEU A 421 2.53 -21.12 6.11
CA LEU A 421 3.07 -21.66 4.88
C LEU A 421 1.95 -21.67 3.84
N ILE A 422 2.02 -20.77 2.89
CA ILE A 422 0.99 -20.58 1.88
C ILE A 422 1.55 -21.02 0.53
N LEU A 423 1.02 -22.13 0.00
CA LEU A 423 1.46 -22.66 -1.28
C LEU A 423 0.44 -22.30 -2.36
N LEU A 424 0.86 -21.56 -3.36
CA LEU A 424 0.08 -21.36 -4.57
C LEU A 424 0.51 -22.39 -5.60
N GLN A 425 -0.45 -23.21 -6.08
CA GLN A 425 -0.20 -24.25 -7.08
C GLN A 425 -0.97 -23.95 -8.36
N PRO A 426 -0.38 -24.26 -9.53
CA PRO A 426 -1.13 -24.19 -10.79
C PRO A 426 -2.34 -25.11 -10.75
N LYS A 427 -3.48 -24.64 -11.28
CA LYS A 427 -4.67 -25.47 -11.41
C LYS A 427 -4.36 -26.71 -12.25
N GLY A 428 -4.92 -27.84 -11.86
CA GLY A 428 -4.72 -29.11 -12.53
C GLY A 428 -3.61 -29.97 -11.93
N GLU A 429 -2.78 -29.42 -11.05
CA GLU A 429 -1.82 -30.22 -10.30
C GLU A 429 -2.50 -30.91 -9.12
N PRO A 430 -2.01 -32.10 -8.72
CA PRO A 430 -2.45 -32.69 -7.46
C PRO A 430 -2.11 -31.79 -6.27
N GLU A 431 -3.00 -31.73 -5.29
CA GLU A 431 -2.75 -30.97 -4.08
C GLU A 431 -1.51 -31.51 -3.35
N PHE A 432 -0.59 -30.62 -3.03
CA PHE A 432 0.64 -30.95 -2.32
C PHE A 432 0.34 -31.41 -0.89
N ASN A 433 1.12 -32.35 -0.38
CA ASN A 433 0.99 -32.78 1.01
C ASN A 433 1.51 -31.69 1.96
N MET A 434 0.62 -30.82 2.39
CA MET A 434 0.98 -29.69 3.24
C MET A 434 1.38 -30.11 4.65
N LYS A 435 0.91 -31.27 5.13
CA LYS A 435 1.36 -31.82 6.42
C LYS A 435 2.83 -32.19 6.40
N ALA A 436 3.29 -32.77 5.30
CA ALA A 436 4.70 -33.09 5.11
C ALA A 436 5.55 -31.83 5.05
N LEU A 437 5.07 -30.81 4.35
CA LEU A 437 5.75 -29.52 4.25
C LEU A 437 5.87 -28.84 5.62
N GLN A 438 4.77 -28.82 6.38
CA GLN A 438 4.74 -28.28 7.73
C GLN A 438 5.72 -29.02 8.64
N ALA A 439 5.82 -30.34 8.52
CA ALA A 439 6.73 -31.14 9.30
C ALA A 439 8.22 -30.78 9.02
N VAL A 440 8.56 -30.54 7.75
CA VAL A 440 9.90 -30.05 7.40
C VAL A 440 10.21 -28.72 8.09
N TRP A 441 9.28 -27.79 8.01
CA TRP A 441 9.43 -26.48 8.65
C TRP A 441 9.57 -26.60 10.16
N ASP A 442 8.68 -27.33 10.82
CA ASP A 442 8.63 -27.46 12.27
C ASP A 442 9.91 -28.12 12.81
N GLN A 443 10.41 -29.15 12.12
CA GLN A 443 11.62 -29.85 12.56
C GLN A 443 12.84 -28.94 12.52
N ILE A 444 12.97 -28.12 11.49
CA ILE A 444 14.14 -27.24 11.33
C ILE A 444 14.04 -26.02 12.23
N MET A 445 12.84 -25.44 12.34
CA MET A 445 12.61 -24.22 13.10
C MET A 445 12.33 -24.47 14.57
N ALA A 446 12.30 -25.73 15.03
CA ALA A 446 12.20 -26.02 16.46
C ALA A 446 13.35 -25.35 17.20
N PRO A 447 13.08 -24.63 18.32
CA PRO A 447 14.13 -23.96 19.06
C PRO A 447 15.16 -24.97 19.57
N SER A 448 16.45 -24.66 19.41
CA SER A 448 17.50 -25.38 20.11
C SER A 448 17.39 -25.07 21.60
N THR A 449 17.93 -25.94 22.48
CA THR A 449 17.90 -25.73 23.94
C THR A 449 18.51 -24.38 24.33
N ALA A 450 19.57 -23.96 23.62
CA ALA A 450 20.22 -22.69 23.84
C ALA A 450 19.37 -21.49 23.40
N ALA A 451 18.64 -21.62 22.30
CA ALA A 451 17.79 -20.56 21.79
C ALA A 451 16.50 -20.38 22.59
N ALA A 452 15.99 -21.46 23.16
CA ALA A 452 14.75 -21.42 23.94
C ALA A 452 14.90 -20.59 25.23
N THR A 453 16.12 -20.42 25.76
CA THR A 453 16.35 -19.63 26.95
C THR A 453 16.53 -18.14 26.72
N THR A 454 16.59 -17.73 25.47
CA THR A 454 16.81 -16.31 25.08
C THR A 454 15.57 -15.66 24.49
N SER A 455 14.43 -16.28 24.63
CA SER A 455 13.20 -15.69 24.14
C SER A 455 12.95 -14.35 24.82
N VAL A 456 12.90 -13.30 24.05
CA VAL A 456 12.54 -11.97 24.53
C VAL A 456 11.11 -11.74 24.16
N ALA A 457 10.25 -11.67 25.15
CA ALA A 457 8.91 -11.20 24.94
C ALA A 457 9.00 -9.70 24.67
N THR A 458 8.69 -9.32 23.49
CA THR A 458 8.59 -7.91 23.18
C THR A 458 7.16 -7.60 22.83
N ASP A 459 6.62 -6.63 23.52
CA ASP A 459 5.29 -6.12 23.25
C ASP A 459 5.30 -5.19 22.05
N ASP A 460 6.47 -4.90 21.53
CA ASP A 460 6.62 -3.96 20.44
C ASP A 460 6.47 -4.66 19.12
N VAL A 461 5.43 -4.27 18.45
CA VAL A 461 5.20 -4.69 17.10
C VAL A 461 5.91 -3.74 16.17
N HIS A 462 6.74 -4.29 15.31
CA HIS A 462 7.48 -3.50 14.35
C HIS A 462 6.79 -3.51 13.00
N PRO A 463 6.26 -2.37 12.60
CA PRO A 463 5.63 -2.24 11.30
C PRO A 463 6.63 -2.47 10.19
N GLU A 464 6.15 -3.05 9.12
CA GLU A 464 6.97 -3.59 8.07
C GLU A 464 6.64 -3.01 6.73
N VAL A 465 7.08 -1.80 6.50
CA VAL A 465 6.94 -1.15 5.21
C VAL A 465 8.32 -0.82 4.70
N THR A 466 8.64 -1.34 3.52
CA THR A 466 9.93 -1.11 2.88
C THR A 466 9.98 0.21 2.14
N ASP A 467 8.88 0.93 2.06
CA ASP A 467 8.72 2.09 1.22
C ASP A 467 8.56 3.39 2.00
N ILE A 468 9.13 3.47 3.18
CA ILE A 468 9.17 4.74 3.88
C ILE A 468 10.23 5.61 3.22
N PRO A 469 9.81 6.71 2.74
CA PRO A 469 10.64 7.68 2.06
C PRO A 469 11.34 8.56 3.04
N PRO A 470 11.94 9.65 2.68
CA PRO A 470 11.72 10.41 1.45
C PRO A 470 12.81 10.25 0.44
N ALA A 471 13.63 9.27 0.56
CA ALA A 471 14.92 9.29 -0.10
C ALA A 471 15.01 8.48 -1.38
N GLN A 472 14.03 8.52 -2.20
CA GLN A 472 14.14 7.74 -3.44
C GLN A 472 14.23 8.56 -4.69
#